data_06418dd72888f3ff798b7ee85824731b
#
_entry.id   06418dd72888f3ff798b7ee85824731b
#
_cell.length_a   1.000
_cell.length_b   1.000
_cell.length_c   1.000
_cell.angle_alpha   90.00
_cell.angle_beta   90.00
_cell.angle_gamma   90.00
#
_symmetry.space_group_name_H-M   'P 1'
#
loop_
_entity.id
_entity.type
_entity.pdbx_description
1 polymer ?
#
loop_
_entity_poly.entity_id
_entity_poly.type
_entity_poly.pdbx_seq_one_letter_code
_entity_poly.pdbx_strand_id
1 'polypeptide(L)'
;MRKYKILVIEDTKSIREELRDILLFEGMQVFTSENGQEGIEKAKEHLPDLILCDIMMPVKDGFEVFAEIQNIKNLSTTPFIFLTAKSTIENRREGMIVGADDYITKPFDIDLLIRSIKSRLYKEKKRKEAEKNKLENLQYNISFAIPHELLTPLSAIIGISSLMKDPDIEIEEKEIRDLALGIFDSSQLLLSTLQKFIYYTEVELLINNDKKKTLLKKEITKEGQNELEEQSQIIVKKFNRKSDIELHLKPFKIKISSYHFEVVISNIVDNAFKFSNKGDKVIVSVKKDDSHAHITVSDNGVGFDKVSLTQIGAFNQFNRIEMDQQGMGLGLIISKKLINFYGGKLSISKNKPKGSCVKLSFLIA
;
A
#
# COMPACT_ATOMS: atom_id res chain seq x y z
N MET A 1 27.51 13.18 3.90
CA MET A 1 26.45 12.81 2.91
C MET A 1 27.08 11.94 1.83
N ARG A 2 26.39 10.87 1.39
CA ARG A 2 26.84 10.06 0.24
C ARG A 2 26.77 10.93 -1.03
N LYS A 3 27.88 11.00 -1.79
CA LYS A 3 27.87 11.66 -3.10
C LYS A 3 27.14 10.77 -4.12
N TYR A 4 26.31 11.37 -4.99
CA TYR A 4 25.69 10.65 -6.08
C TYR A 4 26.72 10.27 -7.14
N LYS A 5 26.67 9.04 -7.63
CA LYS A 5 27.54 8.51 -8.68
C LYS A 5 26.87 8.71 -10.04
N ILE A 6 27.50 9.47 -10.92
CA ILE A 6 27.01 9.72 -12.27
C ILE A 6 27.97 9.07 -13.28
N LEU A 7 27.43 8.30 -14.21
CA LEU A 7 28.19 7.81 -15.36
C LEU A 7 27.87 8.64 -16.59
N VAL A 8 28.88 9.19 -17.23
CA VAL A 8 28.80 9.92 -18.49
C VAL A 8 29.40 9.08 -19.60
N ILE A 9 28.60 8.77 -20.62
CA ILE A 9 28.99 7.99 -21.80
C ILE A 9 28.90 8.94 -23.00
N GLU A 10 30.05 9.36 -23.52
CA GLU A 10 30.13 10.41 -24.56
C GLU A 10 31.44 10.20 -25.34
N ASP A 11 31.37 10.07 -26.65
CA ASP A 11 32.55 9.83 -27.48
C ASP A 11 33.41 11.10 -27.68
N THR A 12 32.79 12.26 -27.72
CA THR A 12 33.46 13.56 -27.92
C THR A 12 34.16 14.00 -26.63
N LYS A 13 35.50 13.95 -26.64
CA LYS A 13 36.34 14.23 -25.48
C LYS A 13 36.02 15.57 -24.80
N SER A 14 35.86 16.65 -25.57
CA SER A 14 35.58 17.99 -25.02
C SER A 14 34.26 18.06 -24.27
N ILE A 15 33.19 17.47 -24.80
CA ILE A 15 31.87 17.40 -24.15
C ILE A 15 31.93 16.49 -22.91
N ARG A 16 32.61 15.38 -22.99
CA ARG A 16 32.81 14.44 -21.87
C ARG A 16 33.53 15.08 -20.70
N GLU A 17 34.60 15.86 -20.97
CA GLU A 17 35.35 16.58 -19.93
C GLU A 17 34.54 17.73 -19.34
N GLU A 18 33.84 18.50 -20.17
CA GLU A 18 32.94 19.57 -19.72
C GLU A 18 31.86 19.04 -18.78
N LEU A 19 31.15 18.00 -19.16
CA LEU A 19 30.14 17.34 -18.31
C LEU A 19 30.73 16.84 -17.00
N ARG A 20 31.91 16.21 -17.05
CA ARG A 20 32.60 15.74 -15.86
C ARG A 20 32.88 16.89 -14.89
N ASP A 21 33.43 17.99 -15.38
CA ASP A 21 33.85 19.12 -14.56
C ASP A 21 32.64 19.85 -13.94
N ILE A 22 31.55 20.03 -14.72
CA ILE A 22 30.28 20.58 -14.22
C ILE A 22 29.71 19.70 -13.10
N LEU A 23 29.65 18.40 -13.28
CA LEU A 23 29.07 17.48 -12.30
C LEU A 23 29.94 17.32 -11.05
N LEU A 24 31.28 17.37 -11.21
CA LEU A 24 32.20 17.40 -10.09
C LEU A 24 32.04 18.71 -9.26
N PHE A 25 31.84 19.84 -9.92
CA PHE A 25 31.59 21.13 -9.25
C PHE A 25 30.27 21.08 -8.45
N GLU A 26 29.25 20.40 -8.94
CA GLU A 26 27.99 20.14 -8.24
C GLU A 26 28.12 19.10 -7.09
N GLY A 27 29.34 18.64 -6.78
CA GLY A 27 29.63 17.73 -5.68
C GLY A 27 29.32 16.27 -5.93
N MET A 28 29.11 15.87 -7.18
CA MET A 28 28.83 14.49 -7.58
C MET A 28 30.15 13.72 -7.77
N GLN A 29 30.09 12.39 -7.72
CA GLN A 29 31.16 11.50 -8.13
C GLN A 29 30.92 11.09 -9.58
N VAL A 30 31.88 11.34 -10.46
CA VAL A 30 31.67 11.17 -11.92
C VAL A 30 32.60 10.11 -12.46
N PHE A 31 32.03 9.18 -13.21
CA PHE A 31 32.72 8.21 -14.04
C PHE A 31 32.45 8.55 -15.51
N THR A 32 33.42 8.36 -16.38
CA THR A 32 33.29 8.70 -17.80
C THR A 32 33.73 7.52 -18.66
N SER A 33 33.10 7.37 -19.82
CA SER A 33 33.51 6.41 -20.87
C SER A 33 33.40 7.06 -22.24
N GLU A 34 34.17 6.58 -23.17
CA GLU A 34 34.28 7.14 -24.53
C GLU A 34 33.47 6.37 -25.58
N ASN A 35 32.84 5.26 -25.21
CA ASN A 35 31.96 4.48 -26.06
C ASN A 35 30.96 3.69 -25.22
N GLY A 36 29.92 3.15 -25.89
CA GLY A 36 28.87 2.43 -25.23
C GLY A 36 29.30 1.14 -24.55
N GLN A 37 30.25 0.39 -25.14
CA GLN A 37 30.71 -0.87 -24.58
C GLN A 37 31.44 -0.66 -23.23
N GLU A 38 32.40 0.28 -23.19
CA GLU A 38 33.08 0.68 -21.96
C GLU A 38 32.09 1.23 -20.92
N GLY A 39 31.07 1.97 -21.38
CA GLY A 39 30.02 2.51 -20.53
C GLY A 39 29.25 1.42 -19.79
N ILE A 40 28.89 0.33 -20.47
CA ILE A 40 28.19 -0.80 -19.84
C ILE A 40 29.07 -1.50 -18.80
N GLU A 41 30.37 -1.66 -19.09
CA GLU A 41 31.33 -2.27 -18.16
C GLU A 41 31.48 -1.41 -16.89
N LYS A 42 31.67 -0.10 -17.05
CA LYS A 42 31.75 0.84 -15.93
C LYS A 42 30.43 0.94 -15.15
N ALA A 43 29.28 0.82 -15.82
CA ALA A 43 27.99 0.76 -15.15
C ALA A 43 27.88 -0.46 -14.22
N LYS A 44 28.33 -1.65 -14.69
CA LYS A 44 28.36 -2.87 -13.87
C LYS A 44 29.31 -2.76 -12.68
N GLU A 45 30.48 -2.16 -12.87
CA GLU A 45 31.51 -2.01 -11.83
C GLU A 45 31.12 -1.00 -10.76
N HIS A 46 30.65 0.18 -11.17
CA HIS A 46 30.48 1.31 -10.26
C HIS A 46 29.04 1.47 -9.74
N LEU A 47 28.04 0.83 -10.38
CA LEU A 47 26.62 0.91 -10.05
C LEU A 47 26.18 2.38 -9.86
N PRO A 48 26.13 3.20 -10.94
CA PRO A 48 25.82 4.61 -10.87
C PRO A 48 24.38 4.86 -10.42
N ASP A 49 24.17 6.01 -9.79
CA ASP A 49 22.82 6.48 -9.39
C ASP A 49 22.05 7.12 -10.56
N LEU A 50 22.76 7.51 -11.66
CA LEU A 50 22.20 8.03 -12.91
C LEU A 50 23.23 7.87 -14.04
N ILE A 51 22.73 7.63 -15.26
CA ILE A 51 23.53 7.53 -16.48
C ILE A 51 23.13 8.65 -17.43
N LEU A 52 24.15 9.39 -17.92
CA LEU A 52 24.04 10.32 -19.06
C LEU A 52 24.70 9.63 -20.25
N CYS A 53 24.00 9.49 -21.37
CA CYS A 53 24.52 8.77 -22.51
C CYS A 53 24.24 9.52 -23.82
N ASP A 54 25.27 9.77 -24.61
CA ASP A 54 25.04 10.22 -26.00
C ASP A 54 24.38 9.12 -26.81
N ILE A 55 23.51 9.53 -27.74
CA ILE A 55 22.83 8.60 -28.64
C ILE A 55 23.78 8.14 -29.72
N MET A 56 24.52 9.07 -30.32
CA MET A 56 25.32 8.79 -31.53
C MET A 56 26.79 8.54 -31.16
N MET A 57 27.13 7.29 -30.92
CA MET A 57 28.50 6.89 -30.56
C MET A 57 28.98 5.68 -31.40
N PRO A 58 30.30 5.56 -31.62
CA PRO A 58 30.86 4.38 -32.26
C PRO A 58 30.77 3.15 -31.34
N VAL A 59 30.91 1.96 -31.93
CA VAL A 59 30.91 0.63 -31.30
C VAL A 59 29.52 0.18 -30.84
N LYS A 60 28.88 0.93 -29.94
CA LYS A 60 27.49 0.79 -29.50
C LYS A 60 26.86 2.17 -29.35
N ASP A 61 25.70 2.34 -29.93
CA ASP A 61 24.91 3.56 -29.77
C ASP A 61 24.21 3.63 -28.39
N GLY A 62 23.66 4.80 -28.07
CA GLY A 62 23.03 5.02 -26.79
C GLY A 62 21.78 4.15 -26.54
N PHE A 63 21.04 3.76 -27.60
CA PHE A 63 19.87 2.90 -27.47
C PHE A 63 20.26 1.45 -27.16
N GLU A 64 21.34 0.96 -27.79
CA GLU A 64 21.91 -0.37 -27.48
C GLU A 64 22.41 -0.42 -26.03
N VAL A 65 23.10 0.64 -25.57
CA VAL A 65 23.53 0.78 -24.18
C VAL A 65 22.32 0.72 -23.24
N PHE A 66 21.27 1.49 -23.52
CA PHE A 66 20.06 1.51 -22.70
C PHE A 66 19.42 0.12 -22.64
N ALA A 67 19.22 -0.54 -23.77
CA ALA A 67 18.63 -1.89 -23.83
C ALA A 67 19.43 -2.92 -23.01
N GLU A 68 20.76 -2.87 -23.05
CA GLU A 68 21.59 -3.77 -22.26
C GLU A 68 21.53 -3.45 -20.76
N ILE A 69 21.57 -2.17 -20.37
CA ILE A 69 21.45 -1.71 -18.97
C ILE A 69 20.11 -2.16 -18.37
N GLN A 70 19.00 -2.05 -19.12
CA GLN A 70 17.67 -2.48 -18.67
C GLN A 70 17.60 -3.99 -18.36
N ASN A 71 18.42 -4.82 -19.00
CA ASN A 71 18.49 -6.25 -18.76
C ASN A 71 19.35 -6.63 -17.55
N ILE A 72 20.09 -5.69 -16.96
CA ILE A 72 20.91 -5.92 -15.77
C ILE A 72 20.12 -5.65 -14.51
N LYS A 73 19.80 -6.70 -13.74
CA LYS A 73 18.92 -6.64 -12.55
C LYS A 73 19.19 -5.46 -11.60
N ASN A 74 20.45 -5.13 -11.35
CA ASN A 74 20.82 -4.05 -10.42
C ASN A 74 20.85 -2.65 -11.03
N LEU A 75 20.70 -2.55 -12.37
CA LEU A 75 20.77 -1.30 -13.12
C LEU A 75 19.48 -0.99 -13.88
N SER A 76 18.55 -1.96 -14.00
CA SER A 76 17.31 -1.83 -14.75
C SER A 76 16.40 -0.67 -14.32
N THR A 77 16.60 -0.14 -13.12
CA THR A 77 15.84 0.99 -12.59
C THR A 77 16.70 2.25 -12.41
N THR A 78 17.96 2.21 -12.88
CA THR A 78 18.84 3.38 -12.81
C THR A 78 18.35 4.44 -13.79
N PRO A 79 18.11 5.68 -13.33
CA PRO A 79 17.72 6.77 -14.22
C PRO A 79 18.68 6.95 -15.39
N PHE A 80 18.12 7.04 -16.59
CA PHE A 80 18.87 7.13 -17.85
C PHE A 80 18.42 8.35 -18.65
N ILE A 81 19.36 9.25 -18.93
CA ILE A 81 19.13 10.47 -19.69
C ILE A 81 19.95 10.42 -20.96
N PHE A 82 19.29 10.57 -22.09
CA PHE A 82 19.97 10.67 -23.38
C PHE A 82 20.44 12.10 -23.65
N LEU A 83 21.66 12.22 -24.20
CA LEU A 83 22.18 13.44 -24.80
C LEU A 83 21.97 13.33 -26.33
N THR A 84 21.39 14.34 -26.98
CA THR A 84 21.02 14.26 -28.40
C THR A 84 21.31 15.56 -29.15
N ALA A 85 21.69 15.47 -30.41
CA ALA A 85 21.80 16.66 -31.27
C ALA A 85 20.40 17.18 -31.63
N LYS A 86 20.29 18.49 -31.83
CA LYS A 86 19.03 19.24 -32.14
C LYS A 86 18.28 18.74 -33.38
N SER A 87 18.97 18.08 -34.32
CA SER A 87 18.43 17.62 -35.60
C SER A 87 17.63 16.31 -35.54
N THR A 88 17.55 15.64 -34.40
CA THR A 88 16.93 14.31 -34.28
C THR A 88 15.64 14.33 -33.45
N ILE A 89 14.74 15.27 -33.79
CA ILE A 89 13.37 15.33 -33.17
C ILE A 89 12.58 14.03 -33.45
N GLU A 90 12.83 13.35 -34.57
CA GLU A 90 12.24 12.04 -34.89
C GLU A 90 12.69 10.95 -33.89
N ASN A 91 13.95 10.96 -33.46
CA ASN A 91 14.50 10.06 -32.48
C ASN A 91 13.94 10.29 -31.04
N ARG A 92 13.38 11.48 -30.76
CA ARG A 92 12.63 11.73 -29.52
C ARG A 92 11.40 10.83 -29.36
N ARG A 93 10.70 10.54 -30.47
CA ARG A 93 9.54 9.63 -30.44
C ARG A 93 9.95 8.18 -30.25
N GLU A 94 11.02 7.76 -30.90
CA GLU A 94 11.56 6.40 -30.74
C GLU A 94 12.08 6.15 -29.31
N GLY A 95 12.81 7.09 -28.75
CA GLY A 95 13.34 6.96 -27.40
C GLY A 95 12.27 7.08 -26.30
N MET A 96 11.21 7.88 -26.46
CA MET A 96 10.06 7.87 -25.53
C MET A 96 9.31 6.53 -25.58
N ILE A 97 9.29 5.86 -26.73
CA ILE A 97 8.73 4.51 -26.88
C ILE A 97 9.59 3.45 -26.15
N VAL A 98 10.91 3.67 -26.07
CA VAL A 98 11.85 2.77 -25.41
C VAL A 98 11.89 2.91 -23.89
N GLY A 99 11.32 3.96 -23.31
CA GLY A 99 11.13 4.11 -21.86
C GLY A 99 12.24 4.82 -21.10
N ALA A 100 13.08 5.62 -21.78
CA ALA A 100 14.07 6.47 -21.10
C ALA A 100 13.42 7.58 -20.27
N ASP A 101 14.11 8.00 -19.22
CA ASP A 101 13.59 8.97 -18.27
C ASP A 101 13.56 10.40 -18.78
N ASP A 102 14.53 10.81 -19.62
CA ASP A 102 14.64 12.16 -20.17
C ASP A 102 15.58 12.27 -21.37
N TYR A 103 15.49 13.42 -22.09
CA TYR A 103 16.33 13.75 -23.24
C TYR A 103 16.84 15.18 -23.10
N ILE A 104 18.14 15.42 -23.28
CA ILE A 104 18.77 16.72 -23.25
C ILE A 104 19.44 16.98 -24.59
N THR A 105 19.06 18.08 -25.23
CA THR A 105 19.59 18.47 -26.56
C THR A 105 20.92 19.21 -26.44
N LYS A 106 21.89 18.82 -27.27
CA LYS A 106 23.16 19.57 -27.46
C LYS A 106 22.97 20.76 -28.42
N PRO A 107 23.56 21.94 -28.19
CA PRO A 107 24.26 22.33 -26.95
C PRO A 107 23.28 22.45 -25.80
N PHE A 108 23.68 21.98 -24.62
CA PHE A 108 22.81 21.98 -23.45
C PHE A 108 22.98 23.24 -22.59
N ASP A 109 21.87 23.70 -22.05
CA ASP A 109 21.85 24.66 -20.96
C ASP A 109 22.25 23.96 -19.67
N ILE A 110 23.33 24.44 -19.02
CA ILE A 110 23.89 23.82 -17.81
C ILE A 110 22.87 23.78 -16.67
N ASP A 111 22.09 24.86 -16.47
CA ASP A 111 21.10 24.94 -15.43
C ASP A 111 19.97 23.93 -15.66
N LEU A 112 19.54 23.77 -16.92
CA LEU A 112 18.52 22.80 -17.29
C LEU A 112 19.03 21.36 -17.10
N LEU A 113 20.26 21.05 -17.50
CA LEU A 113 20.92 19.76 -17.29
C LEU A 113 20.94 19.38 -15.81
N ILE A 114 21.45 20.27 -14.97
CA ILE A 114 21.57 20.04 -13.51
C ILE A 114 20.19 19.87 -12.85
N ARG A 115 19.19 20.69 -13.24
CA ARG A 115 17.82 20.53 -12.75
C ARG A 115 17.21 19.19 -13.13
N SER A 116 17.42 18.75 -14.37
CA SER A 116 16.91 17.44 -14.83
C SER A 116 17.57 16.31 -14.03
N ILE A 117 18.89 16.30 -13.89
CA ILE A 117 19.63 15.30 -13.09
C ILE A 117 19.12 15.27 -11.65
N LYS A 118 19.07 16.43 -10.97
CA LYS A 118 18.62 16.53 -9.56
C LYS A 118 17.17 16.05 -9.41
N SER A 119 16.30 16.39 -10.35
CA SER A 119 14.89 15.94 -10.34
C SER A 119 14.78 14.42 -10.46
N ARG A 120 15.54 13.79 -11.35
CA ARG A 120 15.54 12.33 -11.53
C ARG A 120 16.11 11.60 -10.30
N LEU A 121 17.25 12.06 -9.79
CA LEU A 121 17.83 11.52 -8.55
C LEU A 121 16.89 11.65 -7.34
N TYR A 122 16.18 12.78 -7.23
CA TYR A 122 15.18 12.97 -6.16
C TYR A 122 14.01 12.00 -6.28
N LYS A 123 13.46 11.83 -7.50
CA LYS A 123 12.37 10.87 -7.74
C LYS A 123 12.78 9.45 -7.40
N GLU A 124 13.98 9.03 -7.84
CA GLU A 124 14.50 7.69 -7.58
C GLU A 124 14.76 7.48 -6.08
N LYS A 125 15.32 8.47 -5.38
CA LYS A 125 15.48 8.44 -3.93
C LYS A 125 14.13 8.24 -3.23
N LYS A 126 13.11 9.01 -3.60
CA LYS A 126 11.75 8.88 -3.06
C LYS A 126 11.14 7.51 -3.33
N ARG A 127 11.37 6.94 -4.51
CA ARG A 127 10.92 5.59 -4.86
C ARG A 127 11.56 4.54 -3.96
N LYS A 128 12.91 4.58 -3.82
CA LYS A 128 13.67 3.66 -2.95
C LYS A 128 13.29 3.80 -1.47
N GLU A 129 13.08 5.02 -0.97
CA GLU A 129 12.60 5.26 0.39
C GLU A 129 11.20 4.66 0.62
N ALA A 130 10.29 4.82 -0.35
CA ALA A 130 8.95 4.25 -0.25
C ALA A 130 8.95 2.71 -0.27
N GLU A 131 9.79 2.09 -1.11
CA GLU A 131 9.98 0.64 -1.15
C GLU A 131 10.59 0.10 0.16
N LYS A 132 11.62 0.79 0.68
CA LYS A 132 12.26 0.45 1.96
C LYS A 132 11.27 0.54 3.11
N ASN A 133 10.52 1.64 3.22
CA ASN A 133 9.50 1.82 4.25
C ASN A 133 8.39 0.74 4.16
N LYS A 134 8.03 0.34 2.93
CA LYS A 134 7.06 -0.74 2.72
C LYS A 134 7.60 -2.08 3.26
N LEU A 135 8.87 -2.38 3.00
CA LEU A 135 9.52 -3.60 3.48
C LEU A 135 9.68 -3.61 5.00
N GLU A 136 10.15 -2.50 5.58
CA GLU A 136 10.30 -2.34 7.04
C GLU A 136 8.96 -2.46 7.76
N ASN A 137 7.89 -1.88 7.21
CA ASN A 137 6.55 -2.03 7.74
C ASN A 137 6.06 -3.49 7.67
N LEU A 138 6.32 -4.21 6.58
CA LEU A 138 6.00 -5.64 6.47
C LEU A 138 6.76 -6.47 7.50
N GLN A 139 8.06 -6.23 7.66
CA GLN A 139 8.89 -6.92 8.65
C GLN A 139 8.42 -6.65 10.08
N TYR A 140 8.13 -5.38 10.42
CA TYR A 140 7.59 -5.01 11.73
C TYR A 140 6.29 -5.76 12.04
N ASN A 141 5.37 -5.79 11.08
CA ASN A 141 4.08 -6.45 11.25
C ASN A 141 4.21 -7.95 11.48
N ILE A 142 5.04 -8.61 10.67
CA ILE A 142 5.29 -10.05 10.78
C ILE A 142 6.02 -10.38 12.09
N SER A 143 6.97 -9.55 12.51
CA SER A 143 7.85 -9.87 13.64
C SER A 143 7.28 -9.46 14.99
N PHE A 144 6.40 -8.48 15.07
CA PHE A 144 5.93 -7.92 16.34
C PHE A 144 4.41 -7.89 16.51
N ALA A 145 3.67 -7.38 15.55
CA ALA A 145 2.23 -7.18 15.72
C ALA A 145 1.45 -8.49 15.72
N ILE A 146 1.78 -9.41 14.82
CA ILE A 146 1.08 -10.70 14.68
C ILE A 146 1.34 -11.63 15.86
N PRO A 147 2.60 -11.89 16.25
CA PRO A 147 2.87 -12.74 17.40
C PRO A 147 2.15 -12.28 18.66
N HIS A 148 2.17 -10.99 18.95
CA HIS A 148 1.52 -10.45 20.15
C HIS A 148 0.00 -10.71 20.16
N GLU A 149 -0.70 -10.50 19.05
CA GLU A 149 -2.15 -10.69 18.98
C GLU A 149 -2.58 -12.17 18.87
N LEU A 150 -1.69 -13.04 18.42
CA LEU A 150 -1.90 -14.49 18.46
C LEU A 150 -1.58 -15.07 19.83
N LEU A 151 -0.54 -14.57 20.50
CA LEU A 151 -0.14 -15.06 21.82
C LEU A 151 -1.15 -14.71 22.91
N THR A 152 -1.81 -13.56 22.84
CA THR A 152 -2.81 -13.15 23.86
C THR A 152 -3.95 -14.16 24.00
N PRO A 153 -4.74 -14.49 22.96
CA PRO A 153 -5.80 -15.50 23.08
C PRO A 153 -5.25 -16.90 23.32
N LEU A 154 -4.08 -17.23 22.77
CA LEU A 154 -3.44 -18.52 23.03
C LEU A 154 -3.04 -18.66 24.50
N SER A 155 -2.47 -17.63 25.10
CA SER A 155 -2.12 -17.62 26.54
C SER A 155 -3.36 -17.75 27.43
N ALA A 156 -4.48 -17.13 27.06
CA ALA A 156 -5.75 -17.30 27.77
C ALA A 156 -6.25 -18.76 27.70
N ILE A 157 -6.21 -19.37 26.50
CA ILE A 157 -6.58 -20.79 26.34
C ILE A 157 -5.68 -21.70 27.21
N ILE A 158 -4.36 -21.48 27.14
CA ILE A 158 -3.40 -22.26 27.92
C ILE A 158 -3.62 -22.05 29.43
N GLY A 159 -3.80 -20.80 29.87
CA GLY A 159 -4.02 -20.47 31.27
C GLY A 159 -5.27 -21.13 31.83
N ILE A 160 -6.42 -21.00 31.15
CA ILE A 160 -7.67 -21.65 31.57
C ILE A 160 -7.54 -23.17 31.54
N SER A 161 -6.93 -23.73 30.49
CA SER A 161 -6.71 -25.18 30.40
C SER A 161 -5.78 -25.71 31.51
N SER A 162 -4.79 -24.90 31.91
CA SER A 162 -3.88 -25.27 33.02
C SER A 162 -4.60 -25.28 34.35
N LEU A 163 -5.49 -24.30 34.62
CA LEU A 163 -6.34 -24.32 35.82
C LEU A 163 -7.26 -25.55 35.86
N MET A 164 -7.88 -25.89 34.73
CA MET A 164 -8.75 -27.08 34.65
C MET A 164 -8.00 -28.40 34.78
N LYS A 165 -6.71 -28.42 34.49
CA LYS A 165 -5.85 -29.62 34.57
C LYS A 165 -5.28 -29.83 35.98
N ASP A 166 -5.24 -28.82 36.81
CA ASP A 166 -4.60 -28.85 38.13
C ASP A 166 -5.48 -29.65 39.11
N PRO A 167 -5.02 -30.81 39.62
CA PRO A 167 -5.81 -31.64 40.53
C PRO A 167 -5.99 -31.01 41.92
N ASP A 168 -5.17 -30.02 42.29
CA ASP A 168 -5.23 -29.35 43.57
C ASP A 168 -6.24 -28.19 43.57
N ILE A 169 -6.85 -27.88 42.42
CA ILE A 169 -7.87 -26.85 42.26
C ILE A 169 -9.25 -27.52 42.14
N GLU A 170 -10.07 -27.36 43.16
CA GLU A 170 -11.48 -27.74 43.08
C GLU A 170 -12.26 -26.72 42.26
N ILE A 171 -12.88 -27.15 41.13
CA ILE A 171 -13.69 -26.32 40.26
C ILE A 171 -15.15 -26.73 40.37
N GLU A 172 -16.01 -25.80 40.72
CA GLU A 172 -17.45 -26.02 40.74
C GLU A 172 -18.03 -26.28 39.33
N GLU A 173 -19.08 -27.12 39.23
CA GLU A 173 -19.72 -27.47 37.94
C GLU A 173 -20.16 -26.22 37.14
N LYS A 174 -20.59 -25.16 37.83
CA LYS A 174 -20.95 -23.90 37.23
C LYS A 174 -19.75 -23.17 36.60
N GLU A 175 -18.61 -23.20 37.27
CA GLU A 175 -17.36 -22.57 36.80
C GLU A 175 -16.77 -23.29 35.60
N ILE A 176 -16.94 -24.63 35.50
CA ILE A 176 -16.49 -25.41 34.32
C ILE A 176 -17.10 -24.84 33.04
N ARG A 177 -18.37 -24.44 33.07
CA ARG A 177 -19.05 -23.87 31.91
C ARG A 177 -18.50 -22.50 31.54
N ASP A 178 -18.20 -21.67 32.51
CA ASP A 178 -17.63 -20.34 32.30
C ASP A 178 -16.19 -20.44 31.78
N LEU A 179 -15.38 -21.35 32.29
CA LEU A 179 -14.03 -21.65 31.80
C LEU A 179 -14.06 -22.19 30.36
N ALA A 180 -14.98 -23.10 30.04
CA ALA A 180 -15.17 -23.62 28.68
C ALA A 180 -15.59 -22.52 27.69
N LEU A 181 -16.46 -21.61 28.12
CA LEU A 181 -16.81 -20.42 27.30
C LEU A 181 -15.59 -19.52 27.07
N GLY A 182 -14.77 -19.28 28.09
CA GLY A 182 -13.53 -18.50 27.96
C GLY A 182 -12.54 -19.12 26.96
N ILE A 183 -12.38 -20.46 26.98
CA ILE A 183 -11.56 -21.17 25.98
C ILE A 183 -12.17 -21.02 24.58
N PHE A 184 -13.49 -21.19 24.45
CA PHE A 184 -14.18 -21.08 23.17
C PHE A 184 -14.03 -19.68 22.58
N ASP A 185 -14.30 -18.64 23.36
CA ASP A 185 -14.20 -17.24 22.92
C ASP A 185 -12.76 -16.88 22.51
N SER A 186 -11.78 -17.30 23.29
CA SER A 186 -10.36 -17.09 22.97
C SER A 186 -9.95 -17.85 21.70
N SER A 187 -10.47 -19.06 21.48
CA SER A 187 -10.23 -19.84 20.27
C SER A 187 -10.86 -19.19 19.04
N GLN A 188 -12.06 -18.65 19.15
CA GLN A 188 -12.73 -17.90 18.07
C GLN A 188 -11.97 -16.61 17.72
N LEU A 189 -11.47 -15.90 18.72
CA LEU A 189 -10.63 -14.71 18.51
C LEU A 189 -9.34 -15.06 17.78
N LEU A 190 -8.65 -16.13 18.19
CA LEU A 190 -7.43 -16.63 17.55
C LEU A 190 -7.69 -17.00 16.08
N LEU A 191 -8.75 -17.76 15.81
CA LEU A 191 -9.15 -18.15 14.46
C LEU A 191 -9.44 -16.94 13.58
N SER A 192 -10.24 -16.00 14.08
CA SER A 192 -10.57 -14.76 13.36
C SER A 192 -9.33 -13.93 13.04
N THR A 193 -8.38 -13.86 13.97
CA THR A 193 -7.11 -13.16 13.82
C THR A 193 -6.25 -13.79 12.72
N LEU A 194 -6.12 -15.13 12.75
CA LEU A 194 -5.41 -15.88 11.70
C LEU A 194 -6.04 -15.71 10.32
N GLN A 195 -7.37 -15.83 10.21
CA GLN A 195 -8.08 -15.64 8.94
C GLN A 195 -7.86 -14.24 8.36
N LYS A 196 -7.95 -13.20 9.19
CA LYS A 196 -7.68 -11.81 8.75
C LYS A 196 -6.23 -11.63 8.28
N PHE A 197 -5.28 -12.28 8.94
CA PHE A 197 -3.88 -12.23 8.53
C PHE A 197 -3.64 -12.92 7.19
N ILE A 198 -4.16 -14.15 7.01
CA ILE A 198 -4.07 -14.87 5.74
C ILE A 198 -4.68 -14.02 4.63
N TYR A 199 -5.87 -13.47 4.85
CA TYR A 199 -6.54 -12.63 3.87
C TYR A 199 -5.76 -11.34 3.56
N TYR A 200 -5.13 -10.72 4.56
CA TYR A 200 -4.25 -9.57 4.35
C TYR A 200 -3.07 -9.92 3.42
N THR A 201 -2.43 -11.08 3.63
CA THR A 201 -1.32 -11.52 2.77
C THR A 201 -1.78 -11.84 1.34
N GLU A 202 -2.97 -12.41 1.17
CA GLU A 202 -3.59 -12.63 -0.14
C GLU A 202 -3.85 -11.31 -0.88
N VAL A 203 -4.39 -10.30 -0.21
CA VAL A 203 -4.62 -8.96 -0.78
C VAL A 203 -3.30 -8.29 -1.18
N GLU A 204 -2.24 -8.43 -0.39
CA GLU A 204 -0.90 -7.92 -0.74
C GLU A 204 -0.35 -8.59 -2.01
N LEU A 205 -0.45 -9.90 -2.12
CA LEU A 205 -0.02 -10.65 -3.30
C LEU A 205 -0.85 -10.26 -4.55
N LEU A 206 -2.15 -10.06 -4.37
CA LEU A 206 -3.08 -9.67 -5.43
C LEU A 206 -2.75 -8.28 -5.98
N ILE A 207 -2.50 -7.30 -5.12
CA ILE A 207 -2.16 -5.92 -5.51
C ILE A 207 -0.84 -5.87 -6.30
N ASN A 208 0.09 -6.77 -6.00
CA ASN A 208 1.41 -6.82 -6.64
C ASN A 208 1.46 -7.73 -7.90
N ASN A 209 0.34 -8.35 -8.32
CA ASN A 209 0.26 -9.23 -9.50
C ASN A 209 -0.52 -8.58 -10.64
N ASP A 210 0.18 -8.06 -11.64
CA ASP A 210 -0.44 -7.31 -12.75
C ASP A 210 -1.44 -8.13 -13.59
N LYS A 211 -1.23 -9.45 -13.76
CA LYS A 211 -2.17 -10.31 -14.50
C LYS A 211 -3.50 -10.47 -13.75
N LYS A 212 -3.45 -10.76 -12.45
CA LYS A 212 -4.65 -10.88 -11.60
C LYS A 212 -5.37 -9.54 -11.46
N LYS A 213 -4.61 -8.45 -11.35
CA LYS A 213 -5.13 -7.07 -11.28
C LYS A 213 -6.01 -6.71 -12.46
N THR A 214 -5.60 -7.06 -13.69
CA THR A 214 -6.37 -6.77 -14.91
C THR A 214 -7.68 -7.54 -14.98
N LEU A 215 -7.71 -8.78 -14.50
CA LEU A 215 -8.91 -9.61 -14.46
C LEU A 215 -9.91 -9.11 -13.43
N LEU A 216 -9.47 -8.89 -12.19
CA LEU A 216 -10.34 -8.48 -11.08
C LEU A 216 -10.94 -7.08 -11.26
N LYS A 217 -10.22 -6.15 -11.91
CA LYS A 217 -10.76 -4.81 -12.22
C LYS A 217 -11.93 -4.81 -13.21
N LYS A 218 -12.21 -5.95 -13.87
CA LYS A 218 -13.37 -6.12 -14.74
C LYS A 218 -14.61 -6.64 -13.99
N GLU A 219 -14.44 -7.12 -12.78
CA GLU A 219 -15.54 -7.62 -11.96
C GLU A 219 -16.38 -6.48 -11.41
N ILE A 220 -17.69 -6.71 -11.34
CA ILE A 220 -18.67 -5.74 -10.86
C ILE A 220 -19.65 -6.39 -9.87
N THR A 221 -20.00 -5.65 -8.84
CA THR A 221 -21.14 -5.95 -7.95
C THR A 221 -22.41 -5.41 -8.59
N LYS A 222 -23.30 -6.30 -8.99
CA LYS A 222 -24.54 -5.96 -9.74
C LYS A 222 -25.68 -5.57 -8.80
N GLU A 223 -25.78 -6.20 -7.65
CA GLU A 223 -26.86 -6.05 -6.68
C GLU A 223 -26.35 -5.48 -5.36
N GLY A 224 -25.59 -4.38 -5.43
CA GLY A 224 -24.89 -3.84 -4.26
C GLY A 224 -25.79 -3.48 -3.08
N GLN A 225 -27.06 -3.10 -3.32
CA GLN A 225 -28.02 -2.88 -2.24
C GLN A 225 -28.30 -4.17 -1.46
N ASN A 226 -28.60 -5.27 -2.15
CA ASN A 226 -28.97 -6.54 -1.53
C ASN A 226 -27.76 -7.12 -0.77
N GLU A 227 -26.58 -7.10 -1.39
CA GLU A 227 -25.34 -7.55 -0.75
C GLU A 227 -24.99 -6.73 0.50
N LEU A 228 -25.16 -5.40 0.45
CA LEU A 228 -24.95 -4.51 1.60
C LEU A 228 -25.93 -4.81 2.75
N GLU A 229 -27.19 -5.03 2.43
CA GLU A 229 -28.23 -5.38 3.39
C GLU A 229 -27.97 -6.73 4.03
N GLU A 230 -27.67 -7.76 3.24
CA GLU A 230 -27.38 -9.11 3.70
C GLU A 230 -26.18 -9.14 4.65
N GLN A 231 -25.04 -8.54 4.26
CA GLN A 231 -23.86 -8.48 5.11
C GLN A 231 -24.12 -7.72 6.41
N SER A 232 -24.89 -6.63 6.34
CA SER A 232 -25.27 -5.88 7.54
C SER A 232 -26.12 -6.73 8.49
N GLN A 233 -27.06 -7.52 7.98
CA GLN A 233 -27.90 -8.41 8.79
C GLN A 233 -27.12 -9.57 9.42
N ILE A 234 -26.13 -10.12 8.72
CA ILE A 234 -25.22 -11.15 9.29
C ILE A 234 -24.51 -10.58 10.53
N ILE A 235 -23.97 -9.36 10.44
CA ILE A 235 -23.26 -8.72 11.56
C ILE A 235 -24.22 -8.40 12.70
N VAL A 236 -25.42 -7.90 12.41
CA VAL A 236 -26.47 -7.62 13.41
C VAL A 236 -26.81 -8.88 14.22
N LYS A 237 -26.96 -10.03 13.55
CA LYS A 237 -27.22 -11.32 14.22
C LYS A 237 -26.04 -11.71 15.13
N LYS A 238 -24.79 -11.56 14.66
CA LYS A 238 -23.57 -11.85 15.43
C LYS A 238 -23.54 -11.11 16.76
N PHE A 239 -23.90 -9.82 16.76
CA PHE A 239 -23.91 -8.97 17.97
C PHE A 239 -25.23 -9.04 18.77
N ASN A 240 -26.27 -9.73 18.27
CA ASN A 240 -27.62 -9.74 18.84
C ASN A 240 -28.17 -8.33 19.11
N ARG A 241 -28.03 -7.43 18.12
CA ARG A 241 -28.35 -5.99 18.22
C ARG A 241 -29.26 -5.52 17.08
N LYS A 242 -30.34 -6.28 16.80
CA LYS A 242 -31.25 -6.04 15.67
C LYS A 242 -31.93 -4.67 15.71
N SER A 243 -32.20 -4.12 16.90
CA SER A 243 -32.82 -2.80 17.08
C SER A 243 -31.89 -1.63 16.83
N ASP A 244 -30.57 -1.88 16.77
CA ASP A 244 -29.55 -0.83 16.78
C ASP A 244 -29.11 -0.42 15.37
N ILE A 245 -29.54 -1.12 14.31
CA ILE A 245 -29.21 -0.78 12.93
C ILE A 245 -30.31 0.01 12.23
N GLU A 246 -29.91 1.01 11.45
CA GLU A 246 -30.80 1.74 10.52
C GLU A 246 -30.21 1.72 9.13
N LEU A 247 -30.97 1.24 8.14
CA LEU A 247 -30.54 1.08 6.76
C LEU A 247 -31.29 2.06 5.84
N HIS A 248 -30.55 2.99 5.22
CA HIS A 248 -31.06 3.94 4.23
C HIS A 248 -30.43 3.64 2.87
N LEU A 249 -30.89 2.55 2.24
CA LEU A 249 -30.29 1.98 1.05
C LEU A 249 -30.98 2.46 -0.23
N LYS A 250 -30.22 2.47 -1.34
CA LYS A 250 -30.71 2.71 -2.70
C LYS A 250 -29.99 1.74 -3.64
N PRO A 251 -30.62 1.29 -4.73
CA PRO A 251 -29.97 0.40 -5.71
C PRO A 251 -28.71 1.03 -6.32
N PHE A 252 -27.63 0.24 -6.41
CA PHE A 252 -26.38 0.66 -7.05
C PHE A 252 -25.64 -0.53 -7.66
N LYS A 253 -24.79 -0.22 -8.65
CA LYS A 253 -23.82 -1.15 -9.26
C LYS A 253 -22.45 -0.51 -9.19
N ILE A 254 -21.42 -1.27 -8.83
CA ILE A 254 -20.08 -0.73 -8.61
C ILE A 254 -18.99 -1.64 -9.18
N LYS A 255 -17.85 -1.05 -9.51
CA LYS A 255 -16.66 -1.73 -10.05
C LYS A 255 -15.80 -2.30 -8.91
N ILE A 256 -16.27 -3.39 -8.34
CA ILE A 256 -15.58 -4.23 -7.36
C ILE A 256 -16.22 -5.61 -7.43
N SER A 257 -15.48 -6.69 -7.18
CA SER A 257 -16.07 -8.02 -7.07
C SER A 257 -16.99 -8.12 -5.85
N SER A 258 -18.09 -8.87 -5.97
CA SER A 258 -19.04 -9.11 -4.85
C SER A 258 -18.31 -9.63 -3.61
N TYR A 259 -17.41 -10.60 -3.76
CA TYR A 259 -16.62 -11.13 -2.66
C TYR A 259 -15.78 -10.05 -1.92
N HIS A 260 -15.05 -9.20 -2.67
CA HIS A 260 -14.26 -8.12 -2.03
C HIS A 260 -15.15 -7.03 -1.43
N PHE A 261 -16.30 -6.78 -2.04
CA PHE A 261 -17.29 -5.85 -1.50
C PHE A 261 -17.85 -6.34 -0.17
N GLU A 262 -18.26 -7.60 -0.09
CA GLU A 262 -18.72 -8.24 1.15
C GLU A 262 -17.68 -8.14 2.27
N VAL A 263 -16.41 -8.43 1.97
CA VAL A 263 -15.31 -8.31 2.94
C VAL A 263 -15.15 -6.87 3.45
N VAL A 264 -15.22 -5.88 2.54
CA VAL A 264 -15.13 -4.47 2.92
C VAL A 264 -16.28 -4.08 3.85
N ILE A 265 -17.51 -4.41 3.45
CA ILE A 265 -18.71 -4.07 4.24
C ILE A 265 -18.68 -4.77 5.59
N SER A 266 -18.38 -6.06 5.60
CA SER A 266 -18.28 -6.85 6.83
C SER A 266 -17.30 -6.22 7.83
N ASN A 267 -16.10 -5.85 7.37
CA ASN A 267 -15.10 -5.22 8.22
C ASN A 267 -15.55 -3.85 8.79
N ILE A 268 -16.22 -3.04 7.99
CA ILE A 268 -16.62 -1.68 8.42
C ILE A 268 -17.82 -1.73 9.34
N VAL A 269 -18.83 -2.56 9.05
CA VAL A 269 -20.03 -2.71 9.89
C VAL A 269 -19.68 -3.43 11.20
N ASP A 270 -18.83 -4.49 11.18
CA ASP A 270 -18.34 -5.16 12.39
C ASP A 270 -17.65 -4.18 13.33
N ASN A 271 -16.79 -3.29 12.80
CA ASN A 271 -16.15 -2.25 13.59
C ASN A 271 -17.17 -1.28 14.23
N ALA A 272 -18.18 -0.85 13.49
CA ALA A 272 -19.22 0.05 14.01
C ALA A 272 -19.97 -0.58 15.20
N PHE A 273 -20.30 -1.87 15.11
CA PHE A 273 -20.94 -2.60 16.23
C PHE A 273 -19.98 -2.88 17.39
N LYS A 274 -18.73 -3.22 17.09
CA LYS A 274 -17.70 -3.54 18.10
C LYS A 274 -17.37 -2.33 18.98
N PHE A 275 -17.31 -1.13 18.40
CA PHE A 275 -16.91 0.09 19.10
C PHE A 275 -18.08 0.95 19.58
N SER A 276 -19.31 0.45 19.47
CA SER A 276 -20.53 1.07 20.02
C SER A 276 -21.21 0.16 21.04
N ASN A 277 -21.89 0.75 22.02
CA ASN A 277 -22.61 -0.01 23.05
C ASN A 277 -23.99 -0.48 22.54
N LYS A 278 -24.57 -1.48 23.26
CA LYS A 278 -25.95 -1.88 23.00
C LYS A 278 -26.89 -0.70 23.25
N GLY A 279 -27.76 -0.43 22.28
CA GLY A 279 -28.65 0.77 22.25
C GLY A 279 -28.09 1.93 21.43
N ASP A 280 -26.79 2.00 21.17
CA ASP A 280 -26.20 2.98 20.26
C ASP A 280 -26.57 2.63 18.81
N LYS A 281 -27.06 3.60 18.04
CA LYS A 281 -27.45 3.40 16.64
C LYS A 281 -26.24 3.28 15.73
N VAL A 282 -26.31 2.32 14.80
CA VAL A 282 -25.42 2.20 13.63
C VAL A 282 -26.25 2.47 12.38
N ILE A 283 -25.89 3.52 11.65
CA ILE A 283 -26.63 3.98 10.48
C ILE A 283 -25.81 3.67 9.22
N VAL A 284 -26.40 2.91 8.29
CA VAL A 284 -25.80 2.62 6.98
C VAL A 284 -26.62 3.32 5.90
N SER A 285 -26.00 4.19 5.14
CA SER A 285 -26.69 4.94 4.09
C SER A 285 -25.93 4.93 2.77
N VAL A 286 -26.69 5.00 1.66
CA VAL A 286 -26.14 5.04 0.29
C VAL A 286 -26.60 6.31 -0.41
N LYS A 287 -25.61 7.07 -0.94
CA LYS A 287 -25.83 8.20 -1.85
C LYS A 287 -25.08 7.94 -3.15
N LYS A 288 -25.59 8.46 -4.26
CA LYS A 288 -24.92 8.36 -5.59
C LYS A 288 -24.75 9.73 -6.20
N ASP A 289 -23.66 9.92 -6.89
CA ASP A 289 -23.46 10.97 -7.90
C ASP A 289 -23.27 10.31 -9.29
N ASP A 290 -22.90 11.07 -10.31
CA ASP A 290 -22.76 10.57 -11.69
C ASP A 290 -21.63 9.54 -11.86
N SER A 291 -20.67 9.50 -10.97
CA SER A 291 -19.44 8.70 -11.09
C SER A 291 -19.22 7.71 -9.95
N HIS A 292 -19.81 7.96 -8.78
CA HIS A 292 -19.54 7.17 -7.57
C HIS A 292 -20.81 6.83 -6.79
N ALA A 293 -20.80 5.63 -6.19
CA ALA A 293 -21.67 5.27 -5.09
C ALA A 293 -20.92 5.50 -3.76
N HIS A 294 -21.54 6.26 -2.87
CA HIS A 294 -21.02 6.59 -1.55
C HIS A 294 -21.80 5.83 -0.48
N ILE A 295 -21.13 4.91 0.19
CA ILE A 295 -21.68 4.19 1.33
C ILE A 295 -21.12 4.84 2.59
N THR A 296 -22.00 5.20 3.51
CA THR A 296 -21.63 5.81 4.79
C THR A 296 -22.11 4.92 5.91
N VAL A 297 -21.18 4.52 6.79
CA VAL A 297 -21.48 3.80 8.04
C VAL A 297 -21.13 4.71 9.20
N SER A 298 -22.13 5.07 9.99
CA SER A 298 -21.97 5.96 11.15
C SER A 298 -22.38 5.23 12.42
N ASP A 299 -21.58 5.33 13.45
CA ASP A 299 -21.84 4.83 14.81
C ASP A 299 -21.85 5.94 15.84
N ASN A 300 -22.43 5.68 17.00
CA ASN A 300 -22.43 6.56 18.17
C ASN A 300 -21.50 6.06 19.28
N GLY A 301 -20.49 5.28 18.91
CA GLY A 301 -19.52 4.66 19.83
C GLY A 301 -18.46 5.61 20.37
N VAL A 302 -17.32 5.06 20.75
CA VAL A 302 -16.18 5.82 21.35
C VAL A 302 -15.52 6.80 20.38
N GLY A 303 -15.64 6.55 19.05
CA GLY A 303 -15.06 7.39 18.01
C GLY A 303 -13.55 7.18 17.80
N PHE A 304 -12.98 7.95 16.85
CA PHE A 304 -11.55 7.99 16.56
C PHE A 304 -10.93 9.30 17.05
N ASP A 305 -9.71 9.24 17.60
CA ASP A 305 -8.91 10.44 17.89
C ASP A 305 -8.35 11.07 16.61
N LYS A 306 -8.13 12.42 16.63
CA LYS A 306 -7.59 13.16 15.49
C LYS A 306 -6.23 12.61 15.00
N VAL A 307 -5.38 12.14 15.89
CA VAL A 307 -4.07 11.58 15.58
C VAL A 307 -4.19 10.25 14.85
N SER A 308 -5.16 9.40 15.23
CA SER A 308 -5.43 8.11 14.59
C SER A 308 -5.90 8.25 13.14
N LEU A 309 -6.62 9.34 12.80
CA LEU A 309 -7.15 9.57 11.45
C LEU A 309 -6.08 9.89 10.41
N THR A 310 -5.00 10.59 10.79
CA THR A 310 -3.87 10.90 9.89
C THR A 310 -2.93 9.73 9.70
N GLN A 311 -2.92 8.79 10.63
CA GLN A 311 -2.00 7.64 10.70
C GLN A 311 -2.59 6.32 10.18
N ILE A 312 -3.82 6.30 9.67
CA ILE A 312 -4.41 5.12 8.99
C ILE A 312 -3.66 4.84 7.68
N GLY A 313 -2.38 4.57 7.78
CA GLY A 313 -1.49 4.37 6.63
C GLY A 313 -0.36 3.44 6.94
N ALA A 314 -0.39 2.44 7.56
CA ALA A 314 0.54 1.40 7.98
C ALA A 314 0.47 1.23 9.50
N PHE A 315 -0.11 0.15 9.97
CA PHE A 315 0.08 -0.47 11.29
C PHE A 315 0.62 0.42 12.44
N ASN A 316 0.39 1.74 12.41
CA ASN A 316 0.80 2.64 13.48
C ASN A 316 -0.13 2.47 14.67
N GLN A 317 0.18 1.46 15.48
CA GLN A 317 -0.44 1.17 16.78
C GLN A 317 0.16 2.03 17.90
N PHE A 318 0.69 3.22 17.60
CA PHE A 318 1.53 3.95 18.54
C PHE A 318 0.85 4.51 19.80
N ASN A 319 -0.46 4.35 19.99
CA ASN A 319 -1.12 4.79 21.23
C ASN A 319 -2.06 3.74 21.83
N ARG A 320 -1.85 2.43 21.56
CA ARG A 320 -2.70 1.37 22.16
C ARG A 320 -2.30 0.94 23.56
N ILE A 321 -1.19 1.42 24.08
CA ILE A 321 -0.74 1.07 25.45
C ILE A 321 -1.67 1.65 26.52
N GLU A 322 -2.50 2.66 26.19
CA GLU A 322 -3.42 3.29 27.14
C GLU A 322 -4.91 2.95 26.94
N MET A 323 -5.27 2.23 25.89
CA MET A 323 -6.66 1.75 25.71
C MET A 323 -6.65 0.27 25.40
N ASP A 324 -7.31 -0.51 26.22
CA ASP A 324 -7.61 -1.96 26.12
C ASP A 324 -8.48 -2.31 24.88
N GLN A 325 -8.08 -1.83 23.67
CA GLN A 325 -8.82 -2.05 22.44
C GLN A 325 -8.30 -3.29 21.71
N GLN A 326 -8.97 -4.42 21.95
CA GLN A 326 -8.72 -5.70 21.27
C GLN A 326 -8.90 -5.59 19.75
N GLY A 327 -7.86 -5.95 18.98
CA GLY A 327 -7.92 -6.23 17.55
C GLY A 327 -6.93 -5.45 16.68
N MET A 328 -6.28 -6.14 15.73
CA MET A 328 -5.17 -5.68 14.86
C MET A 328 -5.46 -4.47 13.96
N GLY A 329 -6.68 -3.94 13.88
CA GLY A 329 -7.05 -2.93 12.87
C GLY A 329 -6.89 -3.42 11.41
N LEU A 330 -6.59 -4.73 11.20
CA LEU A 330 -6.41 -5.32 9.87
C LEU A 330 -7.63 -5.15 8.99
N GLY A 331 -8.84 -5.24 9.54
CA GLY A 331 -10.06 -5.07 8.77
C GLY A 331 -10.15 -3.74 8.05
N LEU A 332 -9.77 -2.64 8.72
CA LEU A 332 -9.77 -1.31 8.11
C LEU A 332 -8.67 -1.15 7.06
N ILE A 333 -7.50 -1.74 7.30
CA ILE A 333 -6.37 -1.73 6.35
C ILE A 333 -6.70 -2.55 5.12
N ILE A 334 -7.24 -3.75 5.28
CA ILE A 334 -7.73 -4.60 4.19
C ILE A 334 -8.75 -3.84 3.35
N SER A 335 -9.77 -3.25 4.00
CA SER A 335 -10.81 -2.47 3.33
C SER A 335 -10.23 -1.29 2.54
N LYS A 336 -9.30 -0.53 3.12
CA LYS A 336 -8.62 0.59 2.45
C LYS A 336 -7.82 0.12 1.24
N LYS A 337 -7.08 -0.99 1.36
CA LYS A 337 -6.29 -1.57 0.25
C LYS A 337 -7.18 -2.04 -0.89
N LEU A 338 -8.25 -2.77 -0.59
CA LEU A 338 -9.21 -3.24 -1.59
C LEU A 338 -9.88 -2.08 -2.31
N ILE A 339 -10.41 -1.10 -1.57
CA ILE A 339 -11.07 0.07 -2.15
C ILE A 339 -10.13 0.83 -3.07
N ASN A 340 -8.89 1.10 -2.64
CA ASN A 340 -7.89 1.77 -3.45
C ASN A 340 -7.50 0.95 -4.69
N PHE A 341 -7.41 -0.38 -4.57
CA PHE A 341 -7.14 -1.27 -5.69
C PHE A 341 -8.18 -1.14 -6.81
N TYR A 342 -9.45 -0.97 -6.46
CA TYR A 342 -10.56 -0.75 -7.40
C TYR A 342 -10.77 0.73 -7.77
N GLY A 343 -9.88 1.64 -7.37
CA GLY A 343 -9.93 3.06 -7.72
C GLY A 343 -10.91 3.89 -6.89
N GLY A 344 -11.43 3.32 -5.80
CA GLY A 344 -12.30 4.00 -4.85
C GLY A 344 -11.52 4.76 -3.76
N LYS A 345 -12.26 5.27 -2.76
CA LYS A 345 -11.69 6.01 -1.63
C LYS A 345 -12.39 5.65 -0.33
N LEU A 346 -11.60 5.47 0.75
CA LEU A 346 -12.08 5.36 2.13
C LEU A 346 -11.67 6.59 2.92
N SER A 347 -12.61 7.18 3.62
CA SER A 347 -12.37 8.30 4.54
C SER A 347 -13.10 8.09 5.87
N ILE A 348 -12.50 8.57 6.95
CA ILE A 348 -13.05 8.48 8.30
C ILE A 348 -13.12 9.85 8.89
N SER A 349 -14.20 10.15 9.59
CA SER A 349 -14.43 11.39 10.30
C SER A 349 -15.14 11.13 11.62
N LYS A 350 -15.14 12.14 12.52
CA LYS A 350 -15.95 12.07 13.74
C LYS A 350 -17.44 12.17 13.39
N ASN A 351 -18.27 11.36 14.03
CA ASN A 351 -19.71 11.53 14.04
C ASN A 351 -20.11 12.56 15.12
N LYS A 352 -21.23 13.24 14.95
CA LYS A 352 -21.76 14.18 15.92
C LYS A 352 -23.06 13.63 16.52
N PRO A 353 -23.26 13.73 17.84
CA PRO A 353 -22.38 14.37 18.85
C PRO A 353 -21.19 13.48 19.26
N LYS A 354 -21.23 12.15 19.00
CA LYS A 354 -20.25 11.15 19.44
C LYS A 354 -20.14 10.06 18.38
N GLY A 355 -18.98 9.35 18.30
CA GLY A 355 -18.79 8.19 17.44
C GLY A 355 -17.96 8.46 16.19
N SER A 356 -18.07 7.54 15.22
CA SER A 356 -17.33 7.55 13.98
C SER A 356 -18.24 7.56 12.75
N CYS A 357 -17.73 8.13 11.66
CA CYS A 357 -18.37 8.11 10.36
C CYS A 357 -17.36 7.66 9.32
N VAL A 358 -17.56 6.47 8.77
CA VAL A 358 -16.73 5.88 7.71
C VAL A 358 -17.46 6.04 6.39
N LYS A 359 -16.84 6.75 5.43
CA LYS A 359 -17.36 6.96 4.09
C LYS A 359 -16.51 6.19 3.08
N LEU A 360 -17.15 5.32 2.32
CA LEU A 360 -16.59 4.52 1.23
C LEU A 360 -17.12 5.08 -0.09
N SER A 361 -16.25 5.29 -1.07
CA SER A 361 -16.63 5.72 -2.41
C SER A 361 -16.16 4.69 -3.42
N PHE A 362 -17.07 4.20 -4.26
CA PHE A 362 -16.81 3.20 -5.29
C PHE A 362 -17.20 3.76 -6.65
N LEU A 363 -16.43 3.45 -7.68
CA LEU A 363 -16.78 3.77 -9.06
C LEU A 363 -18.06 3.02 -9.47
N ILE A 364 -18.99 3.72 -10.10
CA ILE A 364 -20.20 3.11 -10.68
C ILE A 364 -19.81 2.26 -11.90
N ALA A 365 -20.49 1.11 -12.06
CA ALA A 365 -20.27 0.17 -13.16
C ALA A 365 -21.13 0.52 -14.38
#